data_75f5f529a5aeacdbf3393bcbc10a1f82
#
_entry.id   75f5f529a5aeacdbf3393bcbc10a1f82
#
_cell.length_a   1.000
_cell.length_b   1.000
_cell.length_c   1.000
_cell.angle_alpha   90.00
_cell.angle_beta   90.00
_cell.angle_gamma   90.00
#
_symmetry.space_group_name_H-M   'P 1'
#
loop_
_entity.id
_entity.type
_entity.pdbx_description
1 polymer ?
#
loop_
_entity_poly.entity_id
_entity_poly.type
_entity_poly.pdbx_seq_one_letter_code
_entity_poly.pdbx_strand_id
1 'polypeptide(L)'
;VVGLRAHEARHEFIIGEVKGAKNFIDCAAIESPGLTSSPAIGEMVGNMLKDMMGLTPKANWISKRKDVMNPENLSIEERNELIKKNPAYGNIICRCESISEGEILDAIHRPLGARSLDGVKRRTRAGMGRCQAGFCSPKTMEILHRELGLDYEEITKSGGRSNIVI
;
A
#
# COMPACT_ATOMS: atom_id res chain seq x y z
N VAL A 1 -4.20 -12.66 -17.39
CA VAL A 1 -5.00 -11.62 -16.72
C VAL A 1 -5.66 -10.77 -17.80
N VAL A 2 -6.95 -10.56 -17.71
CA VAL A 2 -7.71 -9.67 -18.60
C VAL A 2 -8.27 -8.53 -17.77
N GLY A 3 -8.21 -7.31 -18.28
CA GLY A 3 -8.72 -6.11 -17.61
C GLY A 3 -9.17 -5.05 -18.60
N LEU A 4 -10.02 -4.14 -18.13
CA LEU A 4 -10.39 -2.96 -18.89
C LEU A 4 -9.26 -1.93 -18.81
N ARG A 5 -8.94 -1.30 -19.92
CA ARG A 5 -7.92 -0.27 -20.03
C ARG A 5 -8.55 1.01 -20.55
N ALA A 6 -8.27 2.12 -19.86
CA ALA A 6 -8.68 3.42 -20.36
C ALA A 6 -7.91 3.75 -21.66
N HIS A 7 -8.64 4.19 -22.67
CA HIS A 7 -8.09 4.46 -24.00
C HIS A 7 -8.76 5.68 -24.62
N GLU A 8 -7.99 6.46 -25.33
CA GLU A 8 -8.45 7.58 -26.17
C GLU A 8 -7.94 7.37 -27.61
N ALA A 9 -8.75 7.70 -28.59
CA ALA A 9 -8.52 7.36 -30.00
C ALA A 9 -7.19 7.92 -30.58
N ARG A 10 -6.68 9.02 -30.02
CA ARG A 10 -5.41 9.63 -30.43
C ARG A 10 -4.20 9.09 -29.67
N HIS A 11 -4.40 8.15 -28.72
CA HIS A 11 -3.38 7.62 -27.81
C HIS A 11 -2.69 8.70 -26.95
N GLU A 12 -3.41 9.73 -26.56
CA GLU A 12 -2.94 10.82 -25.71
C GLU A 12 -3.51 10.73 -24.30
N PHE A 13 -2.73 11.14 -23.31
CA PHE A 13 -3.25 11.36 -21.96
C PHE A 13 -4.05 12.66 -21.94
N ILE A 14 -5.26 12.61 -21.39
CA ILE A 14 -6.10 13.80 -21.18
C ILE A 14 -5.81 14.28 -19.76
N ILE A 15 -5.04 15.39 -19.64
CA ILE A 15 -4.69 15.97 -18.35
C ILE A 15 -4.89 17.47 -18.44
N GLY A 16 -5.83 18.00 -17.66
CA GLY A 16 -6.07 19.43 -17.62
C GLY A 16 -7.47 19.85 -17.20
N GLU A 17 -7.71 21.15 -17.17
CA GLU A 17 -9.02 21.69 -16.84
C GLU A 17 -10.03 21.40 -17.97
N VAL A 18 -11.20 20.90 -17.60
CA VAL A 18 -12.24 20.53 -18.54
C VAL A 18 -12.90 21.79 -19.11
N LYS A 19 -12.97 21.88 -20.43
CA LYS A 19 -13.65 23.00 -21.11
C LYS A 19 -15.11 23.08 -20.69
N GLY A 20 -15.49 24.20 -20.12
CA GLY A 20 -16.86 24.45 -19.65
C GLY A 20 -17.13 24.00 -18.21
N ALA A 21 -16.16 23.39 -17.52
CA ALA A 21 -16.26 23.01 -16.12
C ALA A 21 -15.10 23.64 -15.32
N LYS A 22 -15.26 24.90 -14.93
CA LYS A 22 -14.24 25.66 -14.21
C LYS A 22 -13.86 24.94 -12.90
N ASN A 23 -12.56 24.91 -12.61
CA ASN A 23 -11.96 24.24 -11.44
C ASN A 23 -12.14 22.71 -11.44
N PHE A 24 -12.42 22.09 -12.56
CA PHE A 24 -12.47 20.65 -12.73
C PHE A 24 -11.29 20.18 -13.58
N ILE A 25 -10.34 19.48 -12.97
CA ILE A 25 -9.20 18.87 -13.65
C ILE A 25 -9.54 17.41 -13.93
N ASP A 26 -9.44 17.01 -15.18
CA ASP A 26 -9.56 15.62 -15.60
C ASP A 26 -8.18 14.99 -15.79
N CYS A 27 -8.06 13.73 -15.40
CA CYS A 27 -6.89 12.88 -15.59
C CYS A 27 -7.37 11.55 -16.18
N ALA A 28 -7.68 11.55 -17.48
CA ALA A 28 -8.31 10.44 -18.18
C ALA A 28 -7.40 9.84 -19.26
N ALA A 29 -7.78 8.66 -19.74
CA ALA A 29 -7.06 7.91 -20.76
C ALA A 29 -5.58 7.66 -20.44
N ILE A 30 -5.24 7.58 -19.16
CA ILE A 30 -3.86 7.32 -18.71
C ILE A 30 -3.62 5.81 -18.80
N GLU A 31 -3.22 5.39 -19.99
CA GLU A 31 -2.79 4.01 -20.27
C GLU A 31 -1.26 3.85 -20.06
N SER A 32 -0.63 2.83 -20.64
CA SER A 32 0.83 2.70 -20.55
C SER A 32 1.55 3.84 -21.30
N PRO A 33 2.58 4.45 -20.68
CA PRO A 33 3.24 4.10 -19.43
C PRO A 33 2.75 4.91 -18.20
N GLY A 34 1.45 4.97 -17.93
CA GLY A 34 0.84 5.83 -16.91
C GLY A 34 1.42 5.67 -15.51
N LEU A 35 1.73 4.43 -15.08
CA LEU A 35 2.33 4.22 -13.77
C LEU A 35 3.71 4.89 -13.66
N THR A 36 4.55 4.74 -14.67
CA THR A 36 5.87 5.39 -14.71
C THR A 36 5.75 6.91 -14.83
N SER A 37 4.74 7.41 -15.53
CA SER A 37 4.49 8.84 -15.73
C SER A 37 3.80 9.49 -14.51
N SER A 38 3.26 8.71 -13.58
CA SER A 38 2.43 9.23 -12.49
C SER A 38 3.10 10.31 -11.61
N PRO A 39 4.43 10.28 -11.33
CA PRO A 39 5.07 11.37 -10.58
C PRO A 39 5.04 12.69 -11.34
N ALA A 40 5.32 12.67 -12.65
CA ALA A 40 5.30 13.87 -13.50
C ALA A 40 3.87 14.41 -13.67
N ILE A 41 2.88 13.50 -13.83
CA ILE A 41 1.46 13.88 -13.88
C ILE A 41 1.05 14.52 -12.55
N GLY A 42 1.46 13.95 -11.43
CA GLY A 42 1.18 14.50 -10.10
C GLY A 42 1.76 15.90 -9.90
N GLU A 43 2.98 16.15 -10.36
CA GLU A 43 3.60 17.47 -10.33
C GLU A 43 2.85 18.47 -11.22
N MET A 44 2.51 18.08 -12.45
CA MET A 44 1.75 18.91 -13.39
C MET A 44 0.39 19.31 -12.81
N VAL A 45 -0.38 18.36 -12.30
CA VAL A 45 -1.69 18.62 -11.68
C VAL A 45 -1.55 19.44 -10.40
N GLY A 46 -0.54 19.17 -9.59
CA GLY A 46 -0.23 19.95 -8.40
C GLY A 46 0.05 21.43 -8.71
N ASN A 47 0.77 21.71 -9.78
CA ASN A 47 1.01 23.08 -10.24
C ASN A 47 -0.27 23.75 -10.75
N MET A 48 -1.10 23.04 -11.54
CA MET A 48 -2.42 23.55 -11.96
C MET A 48 -3.29 23.93 -10.75
N LEU A 49 -3.38 23.05 -9.74
CA LEU A 49 -4.15 23.33 -8.52
C LEU A 49 -3.59 24.51 -7.75
N LYS A 50 -2.26 24.62 -7.67
CA LYS A 50 -1.60 25.75 -7.00
C LYS A 50 -2.01 27.06 -7.66
N ASP A 51 -1.98 27.14 -8.99
CA ASP A 51 -2.31 28.34 -9.74
C ASP A 51 -3.81 28.65 -9.66
N MET A 52 -4.68 27.65 -9.78
CA MET A 52 -6.14 27.81 -9.72
C MET A 52 -6.64 28.26 -8.35
N MET A 53 -6.02 27.77 -7.28
CA MET A 53 -6.47 27.98 -5.89
C MET A 53 -5.60 28.97 -5.11
N GLY A 54 -4.51 29.47 -5.68
CA GLY A 54 -3.56 30.35 -4.97
C GLY A 54 -2.88 29.66 -3.79
N LEU A 55 -2.59 28.36 -3.91
CA LEU A 55 -2.04 27.58 -2.79
C LEU A 55 -0.61 27.97 -2.48
N THR A 56 -0.29 28.02 -1.19
CA THR A 56 1.08 28.21 -0.70
C THR A 56 1.61 26.93 -0.05
N PRO A 57 2.93 26.70 -0.08
CA PRO A 57 3.52 25.54 0.58
C PRO A 57 3.23 25.54 2.09
N LYS A 58 2.98 24.36 2.65
CA LYS A 58 2.82 24.19 4.11
C LYS A 58 4.15 24.45 4.80
N ALA A 59 4.13 25.23 5.89
CA ALA A 59 5.33 25.51 6.70
C ALA A 59 5.99 24.23 7.25
N ASN A 60 5.19 23.24 7.63
CA ASN A 60 5.64 21.97 8.20
C ASN A 60 5.42 20.82 7.20
N TRP A 61 5.84 21.01 5.96
CA TRP A 61 5.73 19.96 4.94
C TRP A 61 6.75 18.85 5.15
N ILE A 62 6.28 17.61 5.21
CA ILE A 62 7.11 16.41 5.30
C ILE A 62 7.40 15.91 3.89
N SER A 63 8.61 16.18 3.39
CA SER A 63 9.03 15.81 2.02
C SER A 63 9.40 14.33 1.86
N LYS A 64 9.74 13.65 2.97
CA LYS A 64 10.18 12.25 2.95
C LYS A 64 9.27 11.41 3.83
N ARG A 65 8.75 10.33 3.29
CA ARG A 65 8.05 9.31 4.05
C ARG A 65 9.08 8.43 4.79
N LYS A 66 8.78 8.05 6.04
CA LYS A 66 9.56 7.03 6.74
C LYS A 66 9.53 5.73 5.94
N ASP A 67 10.69 5.17 5.71
CA ASP A 67 10.84 3.93 4.97
C ASP A 67 10.21 2.73 5.69
N VAL A 68 9.93 1.65 4.95
CA VAL A 68 9.46 0.40 5.52
C VAL A 68 10.68 -0.35 6.04
N MET A 69 10.63 -0.75 7.31
CA MET A 69 11.65 -1.62 7.86
C MET A 69 11.63 -2.97 7.11
N ASN A 70 12.72 -3.29 6.44
CA ASN A 70 12.93 -4.59 5.82
C ASN A 70 14.13 -5.29 6.47
N PRO A 71 13.90 -6.27 7.36
CA PRO A 71 14.99 -7.00 8.03
C PRO A 71 15.90 -7.77 7.07
N GLU A 72 15.45 -8.10 5.87
CA GLU A 72 16.24 -8.83 4.88
C GLU A 72 17.47 -8.02 4.43
N ASN A 73 17.36 -6.69 4.42
CA ASN A 73 18.44 -5.78 4.04
C ASN A 73 19.44 -5.49 5.17
N LEU A 74 19.22 -6.03 6.37
CA LEU A 74 20.05 -5.81 7.54
C LEU A 74 21.11 -6.91 7.69
N SER A 75 22.26 -6.57 8.25
CA SER A 75 23.23 -7.56 8.74
C SER A 75 22.66 -8.39 9.89
N ILE A 76 23.33 -9.48 10.25
CA ILE A 76 22.91 -10.34 11.38
C ILE A 76 22.91 -9.54 12.70
N GLU A 77 23.93 -8.72 12.89
CA GLU A 77 24.09 -7.88 14.08
C GLU A 77 22.96 -6.85 14.18
N GLU A 78 22.66 -6.16 13.07
CA GLU A 78 21.56 -5.19 12.99
C GLU A 78 20.20 -5.84 13.22
N ARG A 79 19.96 -7.05 12.68
CA ARG A 79 18.74 -7.83 12.97
C ARG A 79 18.62 -8.17 14.44
N ASN A 80 19.70 -8.60 15.07
CA ASN A 80 19.71 -8.93 16.49
C ASN A 80 19.39 -7.69 17.34
N GLU A 81 19.94 -6.53 17.00
CA GLU A 81 19.61 -5.29 17.69
C GLU A 81 18.15 -4.86 17.43
N LEU A 82 17.63 -5.06 16.23
CA LEU A 82 16.22 -4.81 15.92
C LEU A 82 15.31 -5.71 16.75
N ILE A 83 15.61 -7.00 16.86
CA ILE A 83 14.84 -7.98 17.65
C ILE A 83 14.89 -7.65 19.15
N LYS A 84 16.05 -7.22 19.67
CA LYS A 84 16.15 -6.76 21.07
C LYS A 84 15.24 -5.56 21.34
N LYS A 85 15.14 -4.63 20.40
CA LYS A 85 14.26 -3.44 20.51
C LYS A 85 12.80 -3.78 20.34
N ASN A 86 12.46 -4.69 19.45
CA ASN A 86 11.11 -5.15 19.18
C ASN A 86 11.11 -6.65 18.84
N PRO A 87 10.79 -7.51 19.83
CA PRO A 87 10.79 -8.97 19.67
C PRO A 87 9.91 -9.50 18.53
N ALA A 88 8.90 -8.74 18.11
CA ALA A 88 8.03 -9.14 17.00
C ALA A 88 8.79 -9.35 15.68
N TYR A 89 9.94 -8.69 15.48
CA TYR A 89 10.80 -8.93 14.32
C TYR A 89 11.54 -10.28 14.37
N GLY A 90 11.59 -10.94 15.53
CA GLY A 90 12.13 -12.29 15.67
C GLY A 90 11.13 -13.41 15.40
N ASN A 91 9.83 -13.10 15.32
CA ASN A 91 8.78 -14.07 15.07
C ASN A 91 8.42 -14.14 13.59
N ILE A 92 8.87 -15.18 12.88
CA ILE A 92 8.62 -15.35 11.45
C ILE A 92 7.23 -15.95 11.23
N ILE A 93 6.34 -15.18 10.62
CA ILE A 93 4.97 -15.55 10.29
C ILE A 93 4.89 -16.22 8.91
N CYS A 94 5.46 -15.59 7.88
CA CYS A 94 5.50 -16.15 6.55
C CYS A 94 6.89 -16.71 6.24
N ARG A 95 7.05 -18.04 6.31
CA ARG A 95 8.34 -18.69 6.08
C ARG A 95 8.79 -18.66 4.62
N CYS A 96 7.84 -18.62 3.67
CA CYS A 96 8.18 -18.62 2.24
C CYS A 96 8.82 -17.31 1.79
N GLU A 97 8.43 -16.20 2.43
CA GLU A 97 8.89 -14.84 2.11
C GLU A 97 9.68 -14.23 3.29
N SER A 98 9.97 -15.03 4.33
CA SER A 98 10.74 -14.63 5.52
C SER A 98 10.16 -13.39 6.24
N ILE A 99 8.84 -13.19 6.19
CA ILE A 99 8.19 -12.02 6.79
C ILE A 99 7.91 -12.24 8.27
N SER A 100 8.36 -11.31 9.09
CA SER A 100 8.18 -11.30 10.54
C SER A 100 6.83 -10.69 10.96
N GLU A 101 6.44 -10.96 12.21
CA GLU A 101 5.31 -10.29 12.84
C GLU A 101 5.52 -8.77 12.91
N GLY A 102 6.74 -8.30 13.19
CA GLY A 102 7.07 -6.89 13.25
C GLY A 102 6.79 -6.15 11.95
N GLU A 103 7.06 -6.77 10.79
CA GLU A 103 6.72 -6.19 9.48
C GLU A 103 5.20 -6.14 9.25
N ILE A 104 4.46 -7.16 9.70
CA ILE A 104 3.01 -7.19 9.61
C ILE A 104 2.39 -6.11 10.50
N LEU A 105 2.89 -5.95 11.72
CA LEU A 105 2.46 -4.89 12.65
C LEU A 105 2.71 -3.50 12.05
N ASP A 106 3.89 -3.27 11.49
CA ASP A 106 4.18 -2.00 10.79
C ASP A 106 3.21 -1.77 9.63
N ALA A 107 2.90 -2.80 8.85
CA ALA A 107 1.94 -2.70 7.75
C ALA A 107 0.50 -2.37 8.22
N ILE A 108 0.11 -2.79 9.42
CA ILE A 108 -1.21 -2.52 10.00
C ILE A 108 -1.28 -1.11 10.60
N HIS A 109 -0.24 -0.69 11.33
CA HIS A 109 -0.26 0.54 12.12
C HIS A 109 0.20 1.80 11.37
N ARG A 110 0.76 1.67 10.18
CA ARG A 110 1.16 2.82 9.36
C ARG A 110 -0.04 3.60 8.82
N PRO A 111 0.13 4.87 8.43
CA PRO A 111 -0.90 5.61 7.70
C PRO A 111 -1.42 4.79 6.50
N LEU A 112 -2.74 4.70 6.33
CA LEU A 112 -3.41 3.80 5.38
C LEU A 112 -3.03 2.32 5.60
N GLY A 113 -3.05 1.89 6.85
CA GLY A 113 -2.67 0.54 7.26
C GLY A 113 -3.50 -0.58 6.63
N ALA A 114 -2.93 -1.77 6.64
CA ALA A 114 -3.61 -2.98 6.18
C ALA A 114 -4.82 -3.31 7.06
N ARG A 115 -5.95 -3.69 6.43
CA ARG A 115 -7.21 -4.06 7.10
C ARG A 115 -7.74 -5.42 6.61
N SER A 116 -6.96 -6.14 5.78
CA SER A 116 -7.33 -7.43 5.21
C SER A 116 -6.07 -8.26 4.94
N LEU A 117 -6.22 -9.55 4.67
CA LEU A 117 -5.08 -10.41 4.34
C LEU A 117 -4.33 -9.92 3.10
N ASP A 118 -5.05 -9.53 2.05
CA ASP A 118 -4.41 -8.95 0.85
C ASP A 118 -3.83 -7.56 1.12
N GLY A 119 -4.39 -6.82 2.07
CA GLY A 119 -3.82 -5.57 2.54
C GLY A 119 -2.43 -5.77 3.15
N VAL A 120 -2.25 -6.79 3.98
CA VAL A 120 -0.95 -7.21 4.54
C VAL A 120 -0.04 -7.70 3.41
N LYS A 121 -0.53 -8.62 2.57
CA LYS A 121 0.23 -9.22 1.47
C LYS A 121 0.84 -8.18 0.53
N ARG A 122 0.07 -7.15 0.15
CA ARG A 122 0.53 -6.10 -0.77
C ARG A 122 1.59 -5.17 -0.16
N ARG A 123 1.71 -5.13 1.16
CA ARG A 123 2.66 -4.27 1.89
C ARG A 123 3.91 -5.01 2.34
N THR A 124 3.79 -6.31 2.64
CA THR A 124 4.88 -7.12 3.21
C THR A 124 5.30 -8.29 2.35
N ARG A 125 4.51 -8.71 1.36
CA ARG A 125 4.61 -9.96 0.60
C ARG A 125 4.19 -11.21 1.38
N ALA A 126 3.79 -11.13 2.65
CA ALA A 126 3.25 -12.28 3.39
C ALA A 126 2.10 -12.94 2.62
N GLY A 127 2.24 -14.23 2.33
CA GLY A 127 1.26 -14.99 1.51
C GLY A 127 1.53 -15.01 0.01
N MET A 128 2.57 -14.33 -0.49
CA MET A 128 2.95 -14.38 -1.92
C MET A 128 3.84 -15.56 -2.28
N GLY A 129 4.43 -16.25 -1.31
CA GLY A 129 5.35 -17.33 -1.55
C GLY A 129 4.68 -18.57 -2.14
N ARG A 130 5.49 -19.61 -2.39
CA ARG A 130 5.09 -20.86 -3.06
C ARG A 130 3.87 -21.56 -2.46
N CYS A 131 3.62 -21.42 -1.15
CA CYS A 131 2.46 -22.02 -0.49
C CYS A 131 1.16 -21.23 -0.68
N GLN A 132 1.21 -20.04 -1.28
CA GLN A 132 0.06 -19.16 -1.54
C GLN A 132 -0.82 -18.93 -0.31
N ALA A 133 -0.16 -18.53 0.78
CA ALA A 133 -0.74 -18.24 2.09
C ALA A 133 -1.28 -19.44 2.89
N GLY A 134 -1.11 -20.67 2.41
CA GLY A 134 -1.64 -21.87 3.05
C GLY A 134 -1.23 -22.08 4.51
N PHE A 135 -0.08 -21.55 4.94
CA PHE A 135 0.41 -21.70 6.30
C PHE A 135 0.38 -20.41 7.12
N CYS A 136 0.54 -19.26 6.50
CA CYS A 136 0.62 -17.98 7.23
C CYS A 136 -0.74 -17.29 7.42
N SER A 137 -1.79 -17.66 6.66
CA SER A 137 -3.11 -17.02 6.79
C SER A 137 -3.68 -17.06 8.20
N PRO A 138 -3.73 -18.20 8.92
CA PRO A 138 -4.32 -18.23 10.26
C PRO A 138 -3.58 -17.28 11.21
N LYS A 139 -2.26 -17.27 11.19
CA LYS A 139 -1.46 -16.37 12.03
C LYS A 139 -1.63 -14.90 11.65
N THR A 140 -1.76 -14.61 10.36
CA THR A 140 -2.02 -13.23 9.89
C THR A 140 -3.42 -12.79 10.30
N MET A 141 -4.42 -13.68 10.29
CA MET A 141 -5.76 -13.40 10.80
C MET A 141 -5.75 -13.13 12.30
N GLU A 142 -5.02 -13.93 13.08
CA GLU A 142 -4.84 -13.73 14.52
C GLU A 142 -4.25 -12.34 14.83
N ILE A 143 -3.24 -11.92 14.07
CA ILE A 143 -2.65 -10.59 14.22
C ILE A 143 -3.66 -9.50 13.84
N LEU A 144 -4.38 -9.64 12.74
CA LEU A 144 -5.42 -8.67 12.33
C LEU A 144 -6.54 -8.58 13.37
N HIS A 145 -7.01 -9.73 13.90
CA HIS A 145 -7.99 -9.79 14.97
C HIS A 145 -7.50 -9.00 16.21
N ARG A 146 -6.31 -9.32 16.70
CA ARG A 146 -5.71 -8.68 17.87
C ARG A 146 -5.50 -7.17 17.71
N GLU A 147 -4.94 -6.76 16.57
CA GLU A 147 -4.51 -5.37 16.35
C GLU A 147 -5.67 -4.45 15.94
N LEU A 148 -6.72 -4.97 15.32
CA LEU A 148 -7.84 -4.19 14.81
C LEU A 148 -9.11 -4.34 15.64
N GLY A 149 -9.14 -5.31 16.56
CA GLY A 149 -10.36 -5.65 17.34
C GLY A 149 -11.50 -6.20 16.49
N LEU A 150 -11.19 -6.81 15.34
CA LEU A 150 -12.17 -7.40 14.43
C LEU A 150 -12.44 -8.85 14.84
N ASP A 151 -13.68 -9.31 14.76
CA ASP A 151 -13.97 -10.73 14.87
C ASP A 151 -13.45 -11.50 13.64
N TYR A 152 -13.23 -12.81 13.77
CA TYR A 152 -12.66 -13.60 12.67
C TYR A 152 -13.53 -13.59 11.43
N GLU A 153 -14.86 -13.53 11.61
CA GLU A 153 -15.86 -13.43 10.55
C GLU A 153 -15.82 -12.08 9.82
N GLU A 154 -15.32 -11.04 10.48
CA GLU A 154 -15.14 -9.70 9.88
C GLU A 154 -13.85 -9.57 9.07
N ILE A 155 -12.89 -10.49 9.29
CA ILE A 155 -11.63 -10.46 8.55
C ILE A 155 -11.84 -10.94 7.13
N THR A 156 -11.53 -10.07 6.19
CA THR A 156 -11.70 -10.35 4.77
C THR A 156 -10.37 -10.70 4.08
N LYS A 157 -10.47 -11.41 2.97
CA LYS A 157 -9.32 -11.62 2.09
C LYS A 157 -8.88 -10.31 1.45
N SER A 158 -9.80 -9.53 0.86
CA SER A 158 -9.47 -8.32 0.08
C SER A 158 -10.45 -7.16 0.29
N GLY A 159 -11.27 -7.20 1.33
CA GLY A 159 -12.35 -6.24 1.59
C GLY A 159 -13.70 -6.69 1.03
N GLY A 160 -14.74 -5.88 1.24
CA GLY A 160 -16.11 -6.19 0.80
C GLY A 160 -16.64 -7.50 1.41
N ARG A 161 -17.19 -8.37 0.58
CA ARG A 161 -17.76 -9.66 0.99
C ARG A 161 -16.79 -10.84 0.85
N SER A 162 -15.48 -10.60 0.92
CA SER A 162 -14.49 -11.66 0.76
C SER A 162 -14.09 -12.28 2.11
N ASN A 163 -15.07 -12.57 2.97
CA ASN A 163 -14.88 -13.25 4.26
C ASN A 163 -14.24 -14.63 4.04
N ILE A 164 -13.43 -15.06 4.99
CA ILE A 164 -12.73 -16.36 4.95
C ILE A 164 -13.38 -17.34 5.91
N VAL A 165 -13.84 -16.83 7.03
CA VAL A 165 -14.62 -17.58 8.02
C VAL A 165 -16.08 -17.18 7.87
N ILE A 166 -16.99 -18.15 7.96
CA ILE A 166 -18.43 -17.99 7.82
C ILE A 166 -19.08 -18.48 9.12
#